data_edbe86778221aead9639b1aad52b427e
#
_entry.id   edbe86778221aead9639b1aad52b427e
#
_cell.length_a   1.000
_cell.length_b   1.000
_cell.length_c   1.000
_cell.angle_alpha   90.00
_cell.angle_beta   90.00
_cell.angle_gamma   90.00
#
_symmetry.space_group_name_H-M   'P 1'
#
loop_
_entity.id
_entity.type
_entity.pdbx_description
1 polymer ?
#
loop_
_entity_poly.entity_id
_entity_poly.type
_entity_poly.pdbx_seq_one_letter_code
_entity_poly.pdbx_strand_id
1 'polypeptide(L)'
;MKNVLILLRENLPQMNTAERAAGDYILSHPHEAASLSIHALADESFTSVSAVVRMCKSLGFHGYKDFRKSLTVELALQDEHMVLSQDEIRKGDSTEEIIRKITWQNMQSLQETQRIMDPAVLHNCAEQMQKADRVLLFGMGASFVIARDAYLKLLRINKPCVISEDWHLQLVTARSSTPKDLAIIISYSGHTTEMITCAKALRQNKTPILAITRPVKSEISDLADLKLYTTSSESLFRSAAMASRISSLNIIDILYTAYASIDYDHSLRQLRKTHIEKNS
;
A
#
# COMPACT_ATOMS: atom_id res chain seq x y z
N MET A 1 11.80 9.81 -1.84
CA MET A 1 11.52 10.35 -3.21
C MET A 1 10.10 9.95 -3.58
N LYS A 2 9.29 10.84 -4.18
CA LYS A 2 7.95 10.47 -4.65
C LYS A 2 8.08 9.60 -5.90
N ASN A 3 7.50 8.41 -5.89
CA ASN A 3 7.50 7.52 -7.06
C ASN A 3 6.38 7.95 -8.01
N VAL A 4 6.77 8.64 -9.08
CA VAL A 4 5.88 9.40 -9.97
C VAL A 4 4.95 8.49 -10.76
N LEU A 5 5.48 7.42 -11.35
CA LEU A 5 4.71 6.52 -12.20
C LEU A 5 3.70 5.70 -11.39
N ILE A 6 4.07 5.29 -10.16
CA ILE A 6 3.15 4.60 -9.26
C ILE A 6 2.01 5.55 -8.84
N LEU A 7 2.36 6.75 -8.36
CA LEU A 7 1.36 7.74 -7.96
C LEU A 7 0.42 8.09 -9.11
N LEU A 8 0.95 8.26 -10.31
CA LEU A 8 0.16 8.56 -11.50
C LEU A 8 -0.80 7.41 -11.82
N ARG A 9 -0.32 6.18 -11.93
CA ARG A 9 -1.11 4.98 -12.23
C ARG A 9 -2.25 4.77 -11.24
N GLU A 10 -1.96 4.89 -9.95
CA GLU A 10 -2.94 4.66 -8.90
C GLU A 10 -4.02 5.74 -8.82
N ASN A 11 -3.68 6.99 -9.16
CA ASN A 11 -4.63 8.10 -9.13
C ASN A 11 -5.38 8.32 -10.46
N LEU A 12 -4.92 7.77 -11.55
CA LEU A 12 -5.48 7.95 -12.90
C LEU A 12 -7.00 7.72 -12.99
N PRO A 13 -7.59 6.67 -12.36
CA PRO A 13 -9.04 6.43 -12.42
C PRO A 13 -9.90 7.55 -11.80
N GLN A 14 -9.31 8.36 -10.93
CA GLN A 14 -10.02 9.44 -10.21
C GLN A 14 -9.83 10.81 -10.87
N MET A 15 -8.98 10.90 -11.90
CA MET A 15 -8.72 12.14 -12.65
C MET A 15 -9.86 12.45 -13.61
N ASN A 16 -10.09 13.75 -13.87
CA ASN A 16 -10.99 14.16 -14.94
C ASN A 16 -10.41 13.80 -16.32
N THR A 17 -11.23 13.86 -17.36
CA THR A 17 -10.85 13.41 -18.72
C THR A 17 -9.58 14.07 -19.24
N ALA A 18 -9.39 15.39 -19.03
CA ALA A 18 -8.23 16.11 -19.52
C ALA A 18 -6.94 15.79 -18.73
N GLU A 19 -7.04 15.63 -17.41
CA GLU A 19 -5.92 15.21 -16.56
C GLU A 19 -5.52 13.75 -16.83
N ARG A 20 -6.54 12.90 -17.06
CA ARG A 20 -6.33 11.50 -17.43
C ARG A 20 -5.62 11.38 -18.77
N ALA A 21 -5.98 12.15 -19.79
CA ALA A 21 -5.32 12.14 -21.10
C ALA A 21 -3.81 12.41 -20.97
N ALA A 22 -3.42 13.42 -20.18
CA ALA A 22 -2.01 13.69 -19.90
C ALA A 22 -1.34 12.53 -19.13
N GLY A 23 -2.03 11.95 -18.16
CA GLY A 23 -1.54 10.83 -17.38
C GLY A 23 -1.36 9.55 -18.22
N ASP A 24 -2.32 9.22 -19.07
CA ASP A 24 -2.26 8.07 -19.98
C ASP A 24 -1.09 8.20 -20.95
N TYR A 25 -0.87 9.41 -21.51
CA TYR A 25 0.29 9.67 -22.36
C TYR A 25 1.62 9.43 -21.64
N ILE A 26 1.77 9.99 -20.42
CA ILE A 26 2.98 9.81 -19.62
C ILE A 26 3.22 8.34 -19.27
N LEU A 27 2.18 7.59 -18.93
CA LEU A 27 2.30 6.15 -18.62
C LEU A 27 2.65 5.31 -19.84
N SER A 28 2.18 5.72 -21.05
CA SER A 28 2.46 5.03 -22.30
C SER A 28 3.82 5.39 -22.88
N HIS A 29 4.31 6.61 -22.65
CA HIS A 29 5.56 7.16 -23.22
C HIS A 29 6.42 7.85 -22.15
N PRO A 30 6.82 7.15 -21.07
CA PRO A 30 7.43 7.80 -19.90
C PRO A 30 8.76 8.48 -20.20
N HIS A 31 9.64 7.87 -21.01
CA HIS A 31 10.94 8.44 -21.41
C HIS A 31 10.78 9.68 -22.27
N GLU A 32 9.85 9.66 -23.21
CA GLU A 32 9.53 10.79 -24.06
C GLU A 32 8.95 11.94 -23.22
N ALA A 33 7.94 11.64 -22.38
CA ALA A 33 7.31 12.62 -21.49
C ALA A 33 8.31 13.31 -20.54
N ALA A 34 9.34 12.58 -20.08
CA ALA A 34 10.40 13.15 -19.24
C ALA A 34 11.25 14.20 -19.97
N SER A 35 11.34 14.15 -21.31
CA SER A 35 12.09 15.11 -22.13
C SER A 35 11.26 16.30 -22.58
N LEU A 36 9.92 16.18 -22.61
CA LEU A 36 9.03 17.20 -23.16
C LEU A 36 8.94 18.46 -22.27
N SER A 37 8.68 19.60 -22.90
CA SER A 37 8.20 20.81 -22.21
C SER A 37 6.74 20.63 -21.81
N ILE A 38 6.23 21.49 -20.90
CA ILE A 38 4.82 21.44 -20.51
C ILE A 38 3.85 21.69 -21.68
N HIS A 39 4.26 22.53 -22.62
CA HIS A 39 3.47 22.82 -23.85
C HIS A 39 3.47 21.60 -24.77
N ALA A 40 4.65 21.03 -25.04
CA ALA A 40 4.76 19.85 -25.86
C ALA A 40 3.99 18.64 -25.24
N LEU A 41 4.05 18.44 -23.93
CA LEU A 41 3.26 17.40 -23.28
C LEU A 41 1.74 17.63 -23.42
N ALA A 42 1.30 18.89 -23.29
CA ALA A 42 -0.12 19.24 -23.47
C ALA A 42 -0.59 18.97 -24.91
N ASP A 43 0.22 19.32 -25.90
CA ASP A 43 -0.05 19.09 -27.32
C ASP A 43 -0.09 17.58 -27.64
N GLU A 44 0.91 16.80 -27.24
CA GLU A 44 1.00 15.36 -27.50
C GLU A 44 -0.11 14.56 -26.78
N SER A 45 -0.55 15.02 -25.62
CA SER A 45 -1.65 14.41 -24.87
C SER A 45 -3.04 14.96 -25.23
N PHE A 46 -3.14 15.82 -26.24
CA PHE A 46 -4.38 16.48 -26.68
C PHE A 46 -5.14 17.17 -25.53
N THR A 47 -4.41 17.84 -24.64
CA THR A 47 -4.99 18.51 -23.48
C THR A 47 -4.43 19.91 -23.30
N SER A 48 -4.80 20.61 -22.22
CA SER A 48 -4.31 21.95 -21.94
C SER A 48 -3.17 21.96 -20.94
N VAL A 49 -2.29 22.95 -21.01
CA VAL A 49 -1.24 23.20 -20.02
C VAL A 49 -1.82 23.27 -18.59
N SER A 50 -3.02 23.85 -18.45
CA SER A 50 -3.72 23.93 -17.16
C SER A 50 -4.11 22.57 -16.62
N ALA A 51 -4.49 21.60 -17.49
CA ALA A 51 -4.83 20.24 -17.09
C ALA A 51 -3.56 19.50 -16.61
N VAL A 52 -2.44 19.65 -17.32
CA VAL A 52 -1.14 19.09 -16.91
C VAL A 52 -0.72 19.61 -15.53
N VAL A 53 -0.86 20.91 -15.28
CA VAL A 53 -0.56 21.51 -13.97
C VAL A 53 -1.45 20.97 -12.86
N ARG A 54 -2.77 20.82 -13.11
CA ARG A 54 -3.71 20.26 -12.13
C ARG A 54 -3.39 18.80 -11.83
N MET A 55 -3.10 17.99 -12.85
CA MET A 55 -2.64 16.60 -12.68
C MET A 55 -1.41 16.53 -11.77
N CYS A 56 -0.37 17.35 -12.01
CA CYS A 56 0.82 17.36 -11.17
C CYS A 56 0.50 17.73 -9.72
N LYS A 57 -0.39 18.73 -9.52
CA LYS A 57 -0.79 19.16 -8.18
C LYS A 57 -1.64 18.11 -7.45
N SER A 58 -2.54 17.42 -8.15
CA SER A 58 -3.33 16.33 -7.55
C SER A 58 -2.46 15.16 -7.06
N LEU A 59 -1.30 14.95 -7.70
CA LEU A 59 -0.28 13.99 -7.29
C LEU A 59 0.67 14.52 -6.19
N GLY A 60 0.44 15.75 -5.71
CA GLY A 60 1.21 16.36 -4.63
C GLY A 60 2.56 16.93 -5.05
N PHE A 61 2.74 17.28 -6.33
CA PHE A 61 3.90 18.03 -6.83
C PHE A 61 3.59 19.53 -6.86
N HIS A 62 4.62 20.37 -6.71
CA HIS A 62 4.45 21.84 -6.79
C HIS A 62 4.08 22.32 -8.19
N GLY A 63 4.33 21.51 -9.23
CA GLY A 63 4.01 21.79 -10.62
C GLY A 63 4.77 20.85 -11.57
N TYR A 64 4.64 21.12 -12.88
CA TYR A 64 5.23 20.24 -13.91
C TYR A 64 6.76 20.11 -13.82
N LYS A 65 7.48 21.19 -13.50
CA LYS A 65 8.94 21.14 -13.40
C LYS A 65 9.41 20.17 -12.29
N ASP A 66 8.71 20.18 -11.15
CA ASP A 66 8.97 19.29 -10.01
C ASP A 66 8.62 17.85 -10.35
N PHE A 67 7.44 17.65 -10.96
CA PHE A 67 6.99 16.37 -11.48
C PHE A 67 7.99 15.77 -12.48
N ARG A 68 8.37 16.54 -13.52
CA ARG A 68 9.30 16.10 -14.58
C ARG A 68 10.66 15.70 -14.03
N LYS A 69 11.22 16.52 -13.10
CA LYS A 69 12.47 16.19 -12.44
C LYS A 69 12.39 14.84 -11.70
N SER A 70 11.32 14.62 -10.98
CA SER A 70 11.10 13.35 -10.24
C SER A 70 10.91 12.18 -11.20
N LEU A 71 10.18 12.36 -12.31
CA LEU A 71 10.02 11.35 -13.36
C LEU A 71 11.36 10.99 -14.01
N THR A 72 12.18 11.97 -14.37
CA THR A 72 13.51 11.72 -14.98
C THR A 72 14.41 10.91 -14.06
N VAL A 73 14.42 11.23 -12.76
CA VAL A 73 15.23 10.48 -11.77
C VAL A 73 14.70 9.05 -11.61
N GLU A 74 13.38 8.87 -11.59
CA GLU A 74 12.78 7.54 -11.48
C GLU A 74 13.13 6.66 -12.68
N LEU A 75 13.04 7.21 -13.90
CA LEU A 75 13.36 6.48 -15.13
C LEU A 75 14.84 6.11 -15.20
N ALA A 76 15.74 7.01 -14.83
CA ALA A 76 17.18 6.71 -14.80
C ALA A 76 17.52 5.53 -13.86
N LEU A 77 16.77 5.37 -12.76
CA LEU A 77 16.90 4.23 -11.86
C LEU A 77 16.25 2.95 -12.41
N GLN A 78 15.29 3.09 -13.33
CA GLN A 78 14.64 1.95 -13.98
C GLN A 78 15.42 1.40 -15.18
N ASP A 79 16.18 2.25 -15.88
CA ASP A 79 16.96 1.85 -17.07
C ASP A 79 18.04 0.80 -16.74
N GLU A 80 18.52 0.72 -15.50
CA GLU A 80 19.39 -0.37 -15.04
C GLU A 80 18.67 -1.74 -14.93
N HIS A 81 17.33 -1.75 -15.02
CA HIS A 81 16.50 -2.96 -14.90
C HIS A 81 15.66 -3.29 -16.14
N MET A 82 15.89 -2.59 -17.28
CA MET A 82 15.05 -2.70 -18.48
C MET A 82 15.46 -3.83 -19.43
N VAL A 83 15.20 -5.05 -19.01
CA VAL A 83 14.89 -6.14 -19.95
C VAL A 83 13.72 -6.90 -19.34
N LEU A 84 12.47 -6.63 -19.76
CA LEU A 84 11.32 -7.56 -19.70
C LEU A 84 9.95 -6.85 -19.66
N SER A 85 9.54 -6.25 -20.78
CA SER A 85 8.17 -5.71 -20.94
C SER A 85 7.22 -6.72 -21.62
N GLN A 86 7.11 -7.95 -21.10
CA GLN A 86 6.15 -8.96 -21.57
C GLN A 86 5.42 -9.69 -20.43
N ASP A 87 5.04 -8.98 -19.38
CA ASP A 87 4.67 -9.63 -18.11
C ASP A 87 3.17 -9.78 -17.85
N GLU A 88 2.30 -9.42 -18.80
CA GLU A 88 0.88 -9.75 -18.67
C GLU A 88 0.61 -11.21 -19.04
N ILE A 89 -0.24 -11.87 -18.23
CA ILE A 89 -0.70 -13.23 -18.49
C ILE A 89 -1.62 -13.19 -19.72
N ARG A 90 -1.31 -14.03 -20.71
CA ARG A 90 -2.05 -14.10 -21.97
C ARG A 90 -2.68 -15.48 -22.16
N LYS A 91 -3.74 -15.52 -22.92
CA LYS A 91 -4.32 -16.80 -23.36
C LYS A 91 -3.28 -17.56 -24.18
N GLY A 92 -2.94 -18.77 -23.71
CA GLY A 92 -1.96 -19.64 -24.37
C GLY A 92 -0.56 -19.58 -23.76
N ASP A 93 -0.33 -18.80 -22.70
CA ASP A 93 0.92 -18.87 -21.94
C ASP A 93 1.18 -20.31 -21.47
N SER A 94 2.40 -20.77 -21.62
CA SER A 94 2.86 -22.03 -21.07
C SER A 94 2.94 -21.96 -19.53
N THR A 95 2.94 -23.11 -18.88
CA THR A 95 3.10 -23.17 -17.42
C THR A 95 4.41 -22.51 -16.96
N GLU A 96 5.47 -22.62 -17.72
CA GLU A 96 6.75 -21.97 -17.45
C GLU A 96 6.65 -20.45 -17.53
N GLU A 97 5.97 -19.91 -18.54
CA GLU A 97 5.70 -18.47 -18.66
C GLU A 97 4.83 -17.96 -17.52
N ILE A 98 3.81 -18.71 -17.10
CA ILE A 98 2.96 -18.35 -15.94
C ILE A 98 3.81 -18.28 -14.67
N ILE A 99 4.66 -19.27 -14.40
CA ILE A 99 5.56 -19.27 -13.23
C ILE A 99 6.43 -18.01 -13.24
N ARG A 100 7.08 -17.71 -14.37
CA ARG A 100 7.96 -16.56 -14.52
C ARG A 100 7.19 -15.24 -14.32
N LYS A 101 6.05 -15.07 -15.01
CA LYS A 101 5.26 -13.83 -14.99
C LYS A 101 4.69 -13.55 -13.59
N ILE A 102 4.09 -14.52 -12.91
CA ILE A 102 3.55 -14.34 -11.56
C ILE A 102 4.67 -13.99 -10.57
N THR A 103 5.78 -14.71 -10.62
CA THR A 103 6.92 -14.42 -9.73
C THR A 103 7.44 -13.01 -9.96
N TRP A 104 7.59 -12.59 -11.22
CA TRP A 104 8.01 -11.25 -11.59
C TRP A 104 7.06 -10.16 -11.09
N GLN A 105 5.75 -10.31 -11.31
CA GLN A 105 4.74 -9.38 -10.82
C GLN A 105 4.80 -9.20 -9.29
N ASN A 106 4.98 -10.30 -8.54
CA ASN A 106 5.15 -10.25 -7.10
C ASN A 106 6.41 -9.49 -6.70
N MET A 107 7.54 -9.76 -7.37
CA MET A 107 8.81 -9.06 -7.12
C MET A 107 8.70 -7.56 -7.38
N GLN A 108 8.08 -7.16 -8.49
CA GLN A 108 7.83 -5.76 -8.82
C GLN A 108 6.97 -5.06 -7.75
N SER A 109 5.88 -5.70 -7.33
CA SER A 109 5.00 -5.14 -6.29
C SER A 109 5.72 -4.95 -4.95
N LEU A 110 6.62 -5.87 -4.59
CA LEU A 110 7.47 -5.74 -3.40
C LEU A 110 8.45 -4.56 -3.53
N GLN A 111 9.14 -4.44 -4.67
CA GLN A 111 10.10 -3.36 -4.91
C GLN A 111 9.42 -1.99 -4.94
N GLU A 112 8.28 -1.88 -5.62
CA GLU A 112 7.50 -0.65 -5.67
C GLU A 112 7.00 -0.25 -4.28
N THR A 113 6.49 -1.21 -3.50
CA THR A 113 6.05 -0.96 -2.12
C THR A 113 7.22 -0.50 -1.24
N GLN A 114 8.39 -1.12 -1.37
CA GLN A 114 9.60 -0.70 -0.67
C GLN A 114 9.99 0.75 -1.01
N ARG A 115 9.94 1.14 -2.28
CA ARG A 115 10.33 2.49 -2.74
C ARG A 115 9.43 3.61 -2.19
N ILE A 116 8.15 3.34 -1.93
CA ILE A 116 7.21 4.35 -1.40
C ILE A 116 7.12 4.34 0.12
N MET A 117 7.76 3.38 0.79
CA MET A 117 7.72 3.27 2.25
C MET A 117 8.62 4.35 2.87
N ASP A 118 8.03 5.16 3.76
CA ASP A 118 8.75 6.17 4.53
C ASP A 118 9.22 5.57 5.87
N PRO A 119 10.54 5.50 6.12
CA PRO A 119 11.09 4.94 7.36
C PRO A 119 10.62 5.68 8.63
N ALA A 120 10.39 7.01 8.55
CA ALA A 120 9.94 7.78 9.70
C ALA A 120 8.48 7.46 10.06
N VAL A 121 7.63 7.29 9.04
CA VAL A 121 6.23 6.84 9.24
C VAL A 121 6.21 5.42 9.80
N LEU A 122 7.02 4.51 9.28
CA LEU A 122 7.11 3.14 9.78
C LEU A 122 7.56 3.10 11.25
N HIS A 123 8.57 3.89 11.61
CA HIS A 123 9.05 4.00 12.99
C HIS A 123 7.93 4.49 13.92
N ASN A 124 7.21 5.55 13.53
CA ASN A 124 6.07 6.04 14.29
C ASN A 124 4.97 4.98 14.44
N CYS A 125 4.66 4.21 13.39
CA CYS A 125 3.70 3.09 13.47
C CYS A 125 4.12 2.05 14.52
N ALA A 126 5.40 1.68 14.55
CA ALA A 126 5.94 0.73 15.53
C ALA A 126 5.88 1.28 16.96
N GLU A 127 6.18 2.56 17.18
CA GLU A 127 6.03 3.22 18.48
C GLU A 127 4.58 3.28 18.94
N GLN A 128 3.62 3.59 18.05
CA GLN A 128 2.19 3.57 18.40
C GLN A 128 1.73 2.17 18.77
N MET A 129 2.22 1.12 18.07
CA MET A 129 1.97 -0.26 18.48
C MET A 129 2.52 -0.57 19.88
N GLN A 130 3.69 -0.03 20.24
CA GLN A 130 4.28 -0.24 21.56
C GLN A 130 3.44 0.42 22.65
N LYS A 131 2.98 1.65 22.42
CA LYS A 131 2.20 2.45 23.39
C LYS A 131 0.78 1.91 23.60
N ALA A 132 0.21 1.25 22.60
CA ALA A 132 -1.16 0.75 22.68
C ALA A 132 -1.31 -0.40 23.66
N ASP A 133 -2.41 -0.42 24.42
CA ASP A 133 -2.76 -1.54 25.28
C ASP A 133 -3.09 -2.80 24.46
N ARG A 134 -3.82 -2.61 23.33
CA ARG A 134 -4.22 -3.67 22.40
C ARG A 134 -4.10 -3.20 20.96
N VAL A 135 -3.83 -4.14 20.06
CA VAL A 135 -3.92 -3.95 18.60
C VAL A 135 -5.21 -4.58 18.10
N LEU A 136 -6.06 -3.79 17.45
CA LEU A 136 -7.32 -4.23 16.85
C LEU A 136 -7.12 -4.37 15.35
N LEU A 137 -7.34 -5.57 14.82
CA LEU A 137 -7.04 -5.91 13.42
C LEU A 137 -8.33 -6.03 12.62
N PHE A 138 -8.41 -5.27 11.51
CA PHE A 138 -9.57 -5.17 10.64
C PHE A 138 -9.21 -5.48 9.18
N GLY A 139 -10.08 -6.21 8.50
CA GLY A 139 -9.95 -6.52 7.08
C GLY A 139 -11.06 -7.43 6.60
N MET A 140 -11.30 -7.44 5.27
CA MET A 140 -12.30 -8.29 4.63
C MET A 140 -11.66 -9.10 3.49
N GLY A 141 -12.12 -10.33 3.28
CA GLY A 141 -11.64 -11.20 2.20
C GLY A 141 -10.12 -11.39 2.22
N ALA A 142 -9.43 -11.07 1.13
CA ALA A 142 -7.96 -11.20 1.05
C ALA A 142 -7.23 -10.33 2.09
N SER A 143 -7.77 -9.16 2.44
CA SER A 143 -7.21 -8.31 3.49
C SER A 143 -7.37 -8.91 4.89
N PHE A 144 -8.39 -9.74 5.12
CA PHE A 144 -8.51 -10.48 6.37
C PHE A 144 -7.40 -11.53 6.54
N VAL A 145 -6.96 -12.17 5.46
CA VAL A 145 -5.82 -13.11 5.49
C VAL A 145 -4.56 -12.40 6.00
N ILE A 146 -4.34 -11.16 5.57
CA ILE A 146 -3.19 -10.33 6.01
C ILE A 146 -3.35 -9.93 7.48
N ALA A 147 -4.55 -9.54 7.90
CA ALA A 147 -4.86 -9.25 9.31
C ALA A 147 -4.61 -10.46 10.20
N ARG A 148 -4.98 -11.66 9.74
CA ARG A 148 -4.74 -12.92 10.45
C ARG A 148 -3.25 -13.25 10.57
N ASP A 149 -2.46 -12.98 9.54
CA ASP A 149 -1.00 -13.14 9.60
C ASP A 149 -0.38 -12.21 10.66
N ALA A 150 -0.80 -10.93 10.67
CA ALA A 150 -0.41 -9.98 11.72
C ALA A 150 -0.77 -10.47 13.12
N TYR A 151 -1.99 -10.99 13.30
CA TYR A 151 -2.45 -11.57 14.56
C TYR A 151 -1.53 -12.69 15.05
N LEU A 152 -1.22 -13.65 14.17
CA LEU A 152 -0.38 -14.80 14.53
C LEU A 152 1.03 -14.37 14.96
N LYS A 153 1.59 -13.34 14.31
CA LYS A 153 2.91 -12.78 14.64
C LYS A 153 2.89 -12.05 15.99
N LEU A 154 1.88 -11.21 16.22
CA LEU A 154 1.74 -10.45 17.47
C LEU A 154 1.50 -11.36 18.68
N LEU A 155 0.71 -12.43 18.49
CA LEU A 155 0.48 -13.45 19.51
C LEU A 155 1.80 -14.09 19.99
N ARG A 156 2.74 -14.36 19.06
CA ARG A 156 4.05 -14.96 19.35
C ARG A 156 4.92 -14.10 20.27
N ILE A 157 4.79 -12.79 20.23
CA ILE A 157 5.53 -11.85 21.08
C ILE A 157 4.68 -11.30 22.23
N ASN A 158 3.54 -11.95 22.50
CA ASN A 158 2.64 -11.63 23.60
C ASN A 158 2.10 -10.19 23.56
N LYS A 159 1.90 -9.63 22.35
CA LYS A 159 1.20 -8.34 22.19
C LYS A 159 -0.31 -8.61 22.20
N PRO A 160 -1.07 -8.02 23.14
CA PRO A 160 -2.52 -8.18 23.13
C PRO A 160 -3.12 -7.68 21.82
N CYS A 161 -3.88 -8.54 21.14
CA CYS A 161 -4.50 -8.21 19.87
C CYS A 161 -5.84 -8.91 19.69
N VAL A 162 -6.73 -8.28 18.95
CA VAL A 162 -8.10 -8.76 18.67
C VAL A 162 -8.31 -8.82 17.16
N ILE A 163 -8.88 -9.92 16.70
CA ILE A 163 -9.27 -10.15 15.33
C ILE A 163 -10.59 -10.93 15.27
N SER A 164 -11.41 -10.69 14.26
CA SER A 164 -12.58 -11.51 13.95
C SER A 164 -12.78 -11.59 12.44
N GLU A 165 -13.19 -12.75 11.94
CA GLU A 165 -13.58 -12.92 10.54
C GLU A 165 -14.98 -12.33 10.26
N ASP A 166 -15.87 -12.43 11.25
CA ASP A 166 -17.21 -11.87 11.18
C ASP A 166 -17.18 -10.34 11.26
N TRP A 167 -17.75 -9.67 10.26
CA TRP A 167 -17.71 -8.20 10.19
C TRP A 167 -18.56 -7.54 11.28
N HIS A 168 -19.63 -8.16 11.77
CA HIS A 168 -20.42 -7.64 12.89
C HIS A 168 -19.56 -7.59 14.17
N LEU A 169 -18.77 -8.64 14.42
CA LEU A 169 -17.84 -8.68 15.53
C LEU A 169 -16.69 -7.66 15.34
N GLN A 170 -16.22 -7.43 14.12
CA GLN A 170 -15.28 -6.34 13.84
C GLN A 170 -15.91 -4.99 14.19
N LEU A 171 -17.17 -4.75 13.80
CA LEU A 171 -17.87 -3.50 14.13
C LEU A 171 -18.11 -3.36 15.65
N VAL A 172 -18.47 -4.44 16.36
CA VAL A 172 -18.57 -4.44 17.83
C VAL A 172 -17.23 -4.08 18.45
N THR A 173 -16.13 -4.68 17.98
CA THR A 173 -14.76 -4.35 18.42
C THR A 173 -14.43 -2.88 18.19
N ALA A 174 -14.75 -2.33 17.01
CA ALA A 174 -14.52 -0.92 16.70
C ALA A 174 -15.33 0.00 17.62
N ARG A 175 -16.60 -0.34 17.93
CA ARG A 175 -17.48 0.43 18.82
C ARG A 175 -17.06 0.37 20.29
N SER A 176 -16.39 -0.71 20.72
CA SER A 176 -15.91 -0.90 22.10
C SER A 176 -14.44 -0.51 22.27
N SER A 177 -13.80 0.05 21.24
CA SER A 177 -12.43 0.50 21.30
C SER A 177 -12.24 1.76 22.13
N THR A 178 -11.02 2.03 22.52
CA THR A 178 -10.64 3.16 23.38
C THR A 178 -9.44 3.92 22.77
N PRO A 179 -9.15 5.15 23.25
CA PRO A 179 -7.95 5.88 22.81
C PRO A 179 -6.62 5.19 23.17
N LYS A 180 -6.63 4.16 24.02
CA LYS A 180 -5.45 3.37 24.37
C LYS A 180 -5.21 2.18 23.44
N ASP A 181 -6.15 1.88 22.57
CA ASP A 181 -6.01 0.85 21.54
C ASP A 181 -5.36 1.44 20.29
N LEU A 182 -4.79 0.60 19.42
CA LEU A 182 -4.40 0.95 18.05
C LEU A 182 -5.18 0.06 17.09
N ALA A 183 -5.93 0.67 16.19
CA ALA A 183 -6.58 -0.05 15.09
C ALA A 183 -5.68 -0.13 13.86
N ILE A 184 -5.50 -1.32 13.30
CA ILE A 184 -4.86 -1.54 12.00
C ILE A 184 -5.94 -1.98 11.03
N ILE A 185 -6.25 -1.12 10.05
CA ILE A 185 -7.23 -1.39 9.00
C ILE A 185 -6.49 -1.73 7.70
N ILE A 186 -6.72 -2.93 7.20
CA ILE A 186 -6.14 -3.40 5.95
C ILE A 186 -7.23 -3.36 4.87
N SER A 187 -7.08 -2.46 3.90
CA SER A 187 -8.01 -2.30 2.78
C SER A 187 -7.27 -1.73 1.59
N TYR A 188 -6.94 -2.58 0.61
CA TYR A 188 -6.18 -2.17 -0.56
C TYR A 188 -6.87 -1.02 -1.32
N SER A 189 -8.17 -1.11 -1.58
CA SER A 189 -8.91 -0.06 -2.27
C SER A 189 -9.14 1.20 -1.43
N GLY A 190 -9.20 1.07 -0.10
CA GLY A 190 -9.61 2.12 0.81
C GLY A 190 -11.10 2.48 0.76
N HIS A 191 -11.93 1.69 0.04
CA HIS A 191 -13.35 1.95 -0.21
C HIS A 191 -14.29 0.83 0.25
N THR A 192 -13.79 -0.16 1.00
CA THR A 192 -14.63 -1.26 1.53
C THR A 192 -15.60 -0.70 2.58
N THR A 193 -16.89 -0.79 2.31
CA THR A 193 -17.95 -0.17 3.13
C THR A 193 -17.91 -0.60 4.59
N GLU A 194 -17.68 -1.89 4.85
CA GLU A 194 -17.56 -2.46 6.18
C GLU A 194 -16.38 -1.85 6.95
N MET A 195 -15.25 -1.69 6.27
CA MET A 195 -14.03 -1.11 6.88
C MET A 195 -14.20 0.39 7.12
N ILE A 196 -14.89 1.10 6.23
CA ILE A 196 -15.24 2.52 6.43
C ILE A 196 -16.15 2.66 7.66
N THR A 197 -17.13 1.76 7.82
CA THR A 197 -18.04 1.77 8.98
C THR A 197 -17.26 1.54 10.28
N CYS A 198 -16.34 0.59 10.29
CA CYS A 198 -15.44 0.38 11.44
C CYS A 198 -14.55 1.60 11.71
N ALA A 199 -13.95 2.20 10.66
CA ALA A 199 -13.09 3.38 10.79
C ALA A 199 -13.85 4.58 11.41
N LYS A 200 -15.09 4.81 11.00
CA LYS A 200 -15.94 5.86 11.59
C LYS A 200 -16.23 5.60 13.07
N ALA A 201 -16.50 4.37 13.46
CA ALA A 201 -16.71 4.01 14.88
C ALA A 201 -15.43 4.20 15.69
N LEU A 202 -14.27 3.81 15.18
CA LEU A 202 -12.96 4.04 15.81
C LEU A 202 -12.68 5.54 16.00
N ARG A 203 -12.97 6.37 14.99
CA ARG A 203 -12.82 7.85 15.09
C ARG A 203 -13.73 8.45 16.17
N GLN A 204 -14.97 7.99 16.29
CA GLN A 204 -15.88 8.43 17.37
C GLN A 204 -15.31 8.14 18.75
N ASN A 205 -14.62 7.01 18.91
CA ASN A 205 -13.97 6.61 20.16
C ASN A 205 -12.56 7.20 20.33
N LYS A 206 -12.09 8.04 19.39
CA LYS A 206 -10.73 8.61 19.38
C LYS A 206 -9.63 7.55 19.38
N THR A 207 -9.91 6.37 18.86
CA THR A 207 -8.93 5.29 18.73
C THR A 207 -7.99 5.61 17.55
N PRO A 208 -6.67 5.63 17.75
CA PRO A 208 -5.71 5.81 16.65
C PRO A 208 -5.86 4.75 15.57
N ILE A 209 -5.81 5.17 14.30
CA ILE A 209 -5.99 4.31 13.13
C ILE A 209 -4.73 4.31 12.28
N LEU A 210 -4.14 3.12 12.08
CA LEU A 210 -3.15 2.83 11.06
C LEU A 210 -3.83 2.15 9.88
N ALA A 211 -3.78 2.75 8.69
CA ALA A 211 -4.29 2.14 7.46
C ALA A 211 -3.15 1.53 6.63
N ILE A 212 -3.37 0.30 6.14
CA ILE A 212 -2.56 -0.32 5.08
C ILE A 212 -3.42 -0.31 3.82
N THR A 213 -3.07 0.55 2.85
CA THR A 213 -3.88 0.83 1.68
C THR A 213 -3.01 1.25 0.49
N ARG A 214 -3.57 1.36 -0.72
CA ARG A 214 -2.85 1.92 -1.86
C ARG A 214 -2.68 3.45 -1.73
N PRO A 215 -1.67 4.06 -2.41
CA PRO A 215 -1.33 5.48 -2.26
C PRO A 215 -2.30 6.39 -3.05
N VAL A 216 -3.60 6.26 -2.78
CA VAL A 216 -4.65 7.10 -3.37
C VAL A 216 -5.54 7.70 -2.29
N LYS A 217 -6.19 8.82 -2.63
CA LYS A 217 -7.20 9.40 -1.75
C LYS A 217 -8.39 8.44 -1.63
N SER A 218 -8.75 8.11 -0.40
CA SER A 218 -9.88 7.24 -0.12
C SER A 218 -10.45 7.56 1.26
N GLU A 219 -11.70 7.15 1.52
CA GLU A 219 -12.36 7.45 2.80
C GLU A 219 -11.59 6.86 3.99
N ILE A 220 -11.02 5.65 3.86
CA ILE A 220 -10.17 5.06 4.90
C ILE A 220 -8.89 5.87 5.06
N SER A 221 -8.23 6.29 3.97
CA SER A 221 -7.02 7.11 4.06
C SER A 221 -7.25 8.47 4.72
N ASP A 222 -8.44 9.06 4.51
CA ASP A 222 -8.80 10.34 5.13
C ASP A 222 -9.11 10.18 6.64
N LEU A 223 -9.62 9.02 7.06
CA LEU A 223 -9.91 8.70 8.46
C LEU A 223 -8.69 8.23 9.26
N ALA A 224 -7.62 7.79 8.60
CA ALA A 224 -6.44 7.23 9.24
C ALA A 224 -5.46 8.29 9.74
N ASP A 225 -4.90 8.08 10.94
CA ASP A 225 -3.85 8.92 11.53
C ASP A 225 -2.48 8.58 10.92
N LEU A 226 -2.23 7.30 10.66
CA LEU A 226 -1.00 6.76 10.06
C LEU A 226 -1.33 5.93 8.83
N LYS A 227 -0.44 5.94 7.85
CA LYS A 227 -0.67 5.24 6.57
C LYS A 227 0.61 4.55 6.13
N LEU A 228 0.52 3.25 5.90
CA LEU A 228 1.53 2.48 5.18
C LEU A 228 0.95 2.11 3.82
N TYR A 229 1.64 2.49 2.78
CA TYR A 229 1.14 2.30 1.43
C TYR A 229 1.68 1.03 0.79
N THR A 230 0.79 0.29 0.13
CA THR A 230 1.09 -0.89 -0.67
C THR A 230 0.74 -0.63 -2.13
N THR A 231 1.52 -1.15 -3.04
CA THR A 231 1.21 -1.13 -4.47
C THR A 231 1.02 -2.53 -5.01
N SER A 232 0.39 -2.64 -6.16
CA SER A 232 0.40 -3.87 -6.94
C SER A 232 0.44 -3.55 -8.43
N SER A 233 1.22 -4.29 -9.17
CA SER A 233 1.30 -4.26 -10.63
C SER A 233 0.20 -5.11 -11.30
N GLU A 234 -0.89 -5.39 -10.59
CA GLU A 234 -1.99 -6.22 -11.12
C GLU A 234 -2.66 -5.55 -12.31
N SER A 235 -2.67 -6.25 -13.46
CA SER A 235 -3.40 -5.87 -14.66
C SER A 235 -4.92 -6.00 -14.48
N LEU A 236 -5.70 -5.58 -15.49
CA LEU A 236 -7.17 -5.63 -15.55
C LEU A 236 -7.81 -6.99 -15.19
N PHE A 237 -7.08 -8.09 -15.35
CA PHE A 237 -7.45 -9.40 -14.82
C PHE A 237 -7.05 -9.53 -13.35
N ARG A 238 -7.73 -8.78 -12.51
CA ARG A 238 -7.57 -8.78 -11.05
C ARG A 238 -8.02 -10.11 -10.45
N SER A 239 -7.25 -11.17 -10.70
CA SER A 239 -7.51 -12.48 -10.13
C SER A 239 -7.04 -12.50 -8.67
N ALA A 240 -7.99 -12.31 -7.75
CA ALA A 240 -7.86 -12.66 -6.35
C ALA A 240 -6.77 -11.93 -5.52
N ALA A 241 -6.43 -10.67 -5.85
CA ALA A 241 -5.51 -9.84 -5.06
C ALA A 241 -4.14 -10.51 -4.80
N MET A 242 -3.52 -11.13 -5.82
CA MET A 242 -2.29 -11.90 -5.65
C MET A 242 -1.11 -11.01 -5.25
N ALA A 243 -0.75 -10.02 -6.07
CA ALA A 243 0.41 -9.17 -5.83
C ALA A 243 0.18 -8.18 -4.68
N SER A 244 -1.02 -7.59 -4.59
CA SER A 244 -1.39 -6.69 -3.48
C SER A 244 -1.38 -7.41 -2.12
N ARG A 245 -1.74 -8.70 -2.10
CA ARG A 245 -1.65 -9.52 -0.89
C ARG A 245 -0.18 -9.74 -0.47
N ILE A 246 0.69 -10.10 -1.41
CA ILE A 246 2.12 -10.35 -1.13
C ILE A 246 2.78 -9.07 -0.58
N SER A 247 2.58 -7.93 -1.22
CA SER A 247 3.15 -6.66 -0.77
C SER A 247 2.58 -6.20 0.58
N SER A 248 1.29 -6.43 0.85
CA SER A 248 0.70 -6.12 2.16
C SER A 248 1.19 -7.05 3.26
N LEU A 249 1.42 -8.34 2.98
CA LEU A 249 2.08 -9.28 3.91
C LEU A 249 3.50 -8.81 4.24
N ASN A 250 4.26 -8.37 3.23
CA ASN A 250 5.59 -7.81 3.45
C ASN A 250 5.56 -6.55 4.34
N ILE A 251 4.56 -5.68 4.20
CA ILE A 251 4.38 -4.53 5.11
C ILE A 251 4.17 -5.01 6.56
N ILE A 252 3.36 -6.05 6.76
CA ILE A 252 3.15 -6.64 8.08
C ILE A 252 4.47 -7.20 8.65
N ASP A 253 5.27 -7.89 7.84
CA ASP A 253 6.59 -8.41 8.25
C ASP A 253 7.53 -7.29 8.67
N ILE A 254 7.59 -6.21 7.89
CA ILE A 254 8.42 -5.03 8.18
C ILE A 254 7.93 -4.34 9.46
N LEU A 255 6.64 -4.09 9.60
CA LEU A 255 6.04 -3.44 10.77
C LEU A 255 6.24 -4.28 12.04
N TYR A 256 5.99 -5.58 11.96
CA TYR A 256 6.23 -6.51 13.05
C TYR A 256 7.70 -6.53 13.48
N THR A 257 8.62 -6.58 12.52
CA THR A 257 10.05 -6.58 12.81
C THR A 257 10.49 -5.25 13.43
N ALA A 258 10.03 -4.12 12.89
CA ALA A 258 10.29 -2.80 13.45
C ALA A 258 9.78 -2.69 14.90
N TYR A 259 8.55 -3.14 15.17
CA TYR A 259 7.99 -3.19 16.53
C TYR A 259 8.80 -4.09 17.46
N ALA A 260 9.11 -5.32 17.04
CA ALA A 260 9.88 -6.27 17.84
C ALA A 260 11.30 -5.78 18.16
N SER A 261 11.86 -4.94 17.29
CA SER A 261 13.21 -4.36 17.46
C SER A 261 13.27 -3.23 18.48
N ILE A 262 12.14 -2.60 18.84
CA ILE A 262 12.09 -1.53 19.88
C ILE A 262 12.48 -2.10 21.25
N ASP A 263 11.97 -3.29 21.58
CA ASP A 263 12.39 -4.07 22.76
C ASP A 263 12.77 -5.47 22.32
N TYR A 264 13.96 -5.55 21.72
CA TYR A 264 14.48 -6.79 21.09
C TYR A 264 14.58 -7.93 22.09
N ASP A 265 15.13 -7.68 23.27
CA ASP A 265 15.36 -8.72 24.28
C ASP A 265 14.04 -9.26 24.84
N HIS A 266 13.05 -8.39 25.07
CA HIS A 266 11.72 -8.84 25.46
C HIS A 266 11.08 -9.69 24.38
N SER A 267 11.09 -9.23 23.13
CA SER A 267 10.53 -9.93 21.97
C SER A 267 11.19 -11.31 21.80
N LEU A 268 12.51 -11.39 21.93
CA LEU A 268 13.24 -12.65 21.82
C LEU A 268 12.87 -13.64 22.94
N ARG A 269 12.72 -13.15 24.20
CA ARG A 269 12.24 -13.97 25.31
C ARG A 269 10.84 -14.53 25.04
N GLN A 270 9.92 -13.72 24.53
CA GLN A 270 8.56 -14.15 24.21
C GLN A 270 8.56 -15.18 23.08
N LEU A 271 9.33 -14.96 22.00
CA LEU A 271 9.47 -15.92 20.91
C LEU A 271 9.99 -17.29 21.37
N ARG A 272 10.98 -17.30 22.28
CA ARG A 272 11.48 -18.55 22.90
C ARG A 272 10.40 -19.23 23.74
N LYS A 273 9.66 -18.46 24.57
CA LYS A 273 8.58 -18.99 25.41
C LYS A 273 7.42 -19.58 24.61
N THR A 274 7.11 -19.00 23.44
CA THR A 274 6.02 -19.43 22.56
C THR A 274 6.47 -20.42 21.48
N HIS A 275 7.73 -20.87 21.55
CA HIS A 275 8.22 -21.91 20.63
C HIS A 275 7.55 -23.24 20.99
N ILE A 276 6.89 -23.83 20.01
CA ILE A 276 6.28 -25.16 20.14
C ILE A 276 7.25 -26.15 19.49
N GLU A 277 7.87 -26.98 20.29
CA GLU A 277 8.68 -28.10 19.79
C GLU A 277 7.74 -29.07 19.05
N LYS A 278 8.06 -29.33 17.79
CA LYS A 278 7.39 -30.41 17.07
C LYS A 278 8.04 -31.71 17.51
N ASN A 279 7.37 -32.46 18.36
CA ASN A 279 7.79 -33.85 18.61
C ASN A 279 7.78 -34.58 17.25
N SER A 280 8.97 -34.96 16.78
CA SER A 280 9.18 -35.77 15.59
C SER A 280 8.70 -37.20 15.81
#